data_ca5be093c520b5e3386c83b4ae2e9320
#
_entry.id   ca5be093c520b5e3386c83b4ae2e9320
#
_cell.length_a   1.000
_cell.length_b   1.000
_cell.length_c   1.000
_cell.angle_alpha   90.00
_cell.angle_beta   90.00
_cell.angle_gamma   90.00
#
_symmetry.space_group_name_H-M   'P 1'
#
loop_
_entity.id
_entity.type
_entity.pdbx_description
1 polymer ?
#
loop_
_entity_poly.entity_id
_entity_poly.type
_entity_poly.pdbx_seq_one_letter_code
_entity_poly.pdbx_strand_id
1 'polypeptide(L)'
;SDFPIQEVSTGSAFVIVPLQNKSALGNLELNSAKMDEWLQLNCKTNFRALYFFCLEEGNLYSRMLYFENNQLKEDAATGSASTCLQAYLLRYYSSDVQLINHQGDYMGRPSRIYFDGNCRNNNFEIKIGGKTQFIAKGEWEV
;
A
#
# COMPACT_ATOMS: atom_id res chain seq x y z
N SER A 1 11.28 0.86 -13.78
CA SER A 1 11.51 0.61 -12.36
C SER A 1 12.22 -0.73 -12.20
N ASP A 2 13.33 -0.77 -11.50
CA ASP A 2 14.08 -2.01 -11.22
C ASP A 2 13.47 -2.81 -10.04
N PHE A 3 12.33 -2.35 -9.53
CA PHE A 3 11.61 -2.98 -8.44
C PHE A 3 10.69 -4.10 -8.95
N PRO A 4 10.73 -5.31 -8.34
CA PRO A 4 9.88 -6.42 -8.78
C PRO A 4 8.42 -6.26 -8.32
N ILE A 5 7.47 -6.73 -9.12
CA ILE A 5 6.11 -6.96 -8.62
C ILE A 5 6.16 -8.16 -7.67
N GLN A 6 5.66 -7.98 -6.43
CA GLN A 6 5.79 -9.01 -5.41
C GLN A 6 4.60 -9.00 -4.44
N GLU A 7 4.12 -10.19 -4.07
CA GLU A 7 3.23 -10.35 -2.91
C GLU A 7 4.04 -10.25 -1.62
N VAL A 8 3.63 -9.35 -0.72
CA VAL A 8 4.26 -9.10 0.57
C VAL A 8 3.20 -9.19 1.68
N SER A 9 3.54 -9.84 2.79
CA SER A 9 2.65 -9.95 3.94
C SER A 9 3.38 -9.57 5.24
N THR A 10 2.72 -8.74 6.03
CA THR A 10 3.05 -8.44 7.43
C THR A 10 1.88 -8.79 8.36
N GLY A 11 1.03 -9.73 7.91
CA GLY A 11 -0.24 -10.15 8.50
C GLY A 11 -1.26 -10.38 7.38
N SER A 12 -1.72 -9.31 6.73
CA SER A 12 -2.48 -9.40 5.47
C SER A 12 -1.52 -9.26 4.28
N ALA A 13 -1.77 -10.02 3.20
CA ALA A 13 -0.93 -9.99 2.01
C ALA A 13 -1.45 -8.98 0.98
N PHE A 14 -0.51 -8.26 0.34
CA PHE A 14 -0.79 -7.32 -0.74
C PHE A 14 0.22 -7.52 -1.87
N VAL A 15 -0.24 -7.39 -3.11
CA VAL A 15 0.66 -7.34 -4.25
C VAL A 15 1.17 -5.92 -4.41
N ILE A 16 2.47 -5.74 -4.22
CA ILE A 16 3.14 -4.45 -4.35
C ILE A 16 3.55 -4.27 -5.80
N VAL A 17 3.08 -3.18 -6.41
CA VAL A 17 3.27 -2.89 -7.84
C VAL A 17 3.94 -1.53 -8.00
N PRO A 18 5.24 -1.49 -8.34
CA PRO A 18 5.96 -0.25 -8.58
C PRO A 18 5.58 0.35 -9.94
N LEU A 19 5.40 1.66 -9.98
CA LEU A 19 5.16 2.46 -11.19
C LEU A 19 6.27 3.49 -11.37
N GLN A 20 6.43 4.01 -12.58
CA GLN A 20 7.52 4.91 -12.90
C GLN A 20 7.38 6.30 -12.26
N ASN A 21 6.15 6.83 -12.18
CA ASN A 21 5.88 8.19 -11.73
C ASN A 21 4.40 8.39 -11.37
N LYS A 22 4.07 9.58 -10.85
CA LYS A 22 2.69 9.98 -10.50
C LYS A 22 1.74 9.98 -11.69
N SER A 23 2.22 10.32 -12.88
CA SER A 23 1.38 10.30 -14.07
C SER A 23 0.89 8.88 -14.38
N ALA A 24 1.78 7.89 -14.31
CA ALA A 24 1.41 6.48 -14.45
C ALA A 24 0.44 6.02 -13.37
N LEU A 25 0.63 6.48 -12.13
CA LEU A 25 -0.26 6.15 -11.02
C LEU A 25 -1.65 6.79 -11.18
N GLY A 26 -1.72 8.04 -11.67
CA GLY A 26 -2.97 8.77 -11.89
C GLY A 26 -3.77 8.25 -13.07
N ASN A 27 -3.08 7.86 -14.14
CA ASN A 27 -3.69 7.34 -15.37
C ASN A 27 -3.87 5.82 -15.38
N LEU A 28 -3.94 5.21 -14.20
CA LEU A 28 -4.06 3.77 -14.05
C LEU A 28 -5.42 3.30 -14.58
N GLU A 29 -5.42 2.68 -15.76
CA GLU A 29 -6.58 2.01 -16.33
C GLU A 29 -6.46 0.50 -16.11
N LEU A 30 -7.38 -0.08 -15.35
CA LEU A 30 -7.35 -1.49 -14.98
C LEU A 30 -8.52 -2.24 -15.62
N ASN A 31 -8.19 -3.31 -16.31
CA ASN A 31 -9.18 -4.31 -16.67
C ASN A 31 -9.44 -5.21 -15.46
N SER A 32 -10.54 -4.99 -14.75
CA SER A 32 -10.86 -5.68 -13.51
C SER A 32 -10.94 -7.20 -13.67
N ALA A 33 -11.47 -7.71 -14.80
CA ALA A 33 -11.59 -9.16 -15.03
C ALA A 33 -10.20 -9.81 -15.21
N LYS A 34 -9.33 -9.20 -16.04
CA LYS A 34 -7.96 -9.71 -16.23
C LYS A 34 -7.13 -9.60 -14.96
N MET A 35 -7.35 -8.56 -14.19
CA MET A 35 -6.65 -8.37 -12.91
C MET A 35 -7.08 -9.42 -11.89
N ASP A 36 -8.37 -9.70 -11.79
CA ASP A 36 -8.90 -10.73 -10.91
C ASP A 36 -8.37 -12.12 -11.28
N GLU A 37 -8.40 -12.47 -12.57
CA GLU A 37 -7.83 -13.71 -13.09
C GLU A 37 -6.33 -13.83 -12.76
N TRP A 38 -5.57 -12.76 -12.97
CA TRP A 38 -4.14 -12.75 -12.67
C TRP A 38 -3.87 -12.95 -11.18
N LEU A 39 -4.62 -12.29 -10.30
CA LEU A 39 -4.50 -12.45 -8.85
C LEU A 39 -4.83 -13.88 -8.39
N GLN A 40 -5.88 -14.48 -8.94
CA GLN A 40 -6.24 -15.87 -8.63
C GLN A 40 -5.14 -16.86 -9.00
N LEU A 41 -4.45 -16.63 -10.11
CA LEU A 41 -3.41 -17.53 -10.62
C LEU A 41 -2.07 -17.35 -9.93
N ASN A 42 -1.75 -16.14 -9.46
CA ASN A 42 -0.39 -15.77 -9.03
C ASN A 42 -0.26 -15.48 -7.53
N CYS A 43 -1.35 -15.22 -6.82
CA CYS A 43 -1.31 -14.94 -5.38
C CYS A 43 -1.56 -16.21 -4.55
N LYS A 44 -0.81 -16.33 -3.46
CA LYS A 44 -0.94 -17.45 -2.52
C LYS A 44 -2.11 -17.30 -1.56
N THR A 45 -2.61 -16.08 -1.41
CA THR A 45 -3.69 -15.74 -0.48
C THR A 45 -4.97 -15.44 -1.23
N ASN A 46 -6.12 -15.67 -0.55
CA ASN A 46 -7.42 -15.31 -1.10
C ASN A 46 -7.72 -13.79 -1.02
N PHE A 47 -6.84 -13.01 -0.42
CA PHE A 47 -7.00 -11.57 -0.31
C PHE A 47 -6.48 -10.89 -1.58
N ARG A 48 -7.41 -10.45 -2.43
CA ARG A 48 -7.14 -9.91 -3.76
C ARG A 48 -7.01 -8.39 -3.68
N ALA A 49 -5.81 -7.91 -3.34
CA ALA A 49 -5.52 -6.50 -3.23
C ALA A 49 -4.15 -6.15 -3.83
N LEU A 50 -4.12 -5.04 -4.57
CA LEU A 50 -2.92 -4.50 -5.18
C LEU A 50 -2.61 -3.12 -4.59
N TYR A 51 -1.35 -2.90 -4.28
CA TYR A 51 -0.86 -1.63 -3.80
C TYR A 51 0.14 -1.05 -4.80
N PHE A 52 -0.36 -0.17 -5.64
CA PHE A 52 0.42 0.57 -6.62
C PHE A 52 1.15 1.72 -5.95
N PHE A 53 2.41 1.92 -6.30
CA PHE A 53 3.16 3.06 -5.75
C PHE A 53 4.18 3.61 -6.75
N CYS A 54 4.58 4.85 -6.53
CA CYS A 54 5.76 5.45 -7.15
C CYS A 54 6.49 6.36 -6.15
N LEU A 55 7.79 6.51 -6.39
CA LEU A 55 8.65 7.48 -5.69
C LEU A 55 8.95 8.63 -6.65
N GLU A 56 8.64 9.85 -6.27
CA GLU A 56 8.87 11.02 -7.07
C GLU A 56 9.19 12.22 -6.17
N GLU A 57 10.31 12.92 -6.45
CA GLU A 57 10.76 14.10 -5.71
C GLU A 57 10.86 13.89 -4.19
N GLY A 58 11.31 12.70 -3.77
CA GLY A 58 11.47 12.36 -2.35
C GLY A 58 10.16 12.05 -1.60
N ASN A 59 9.04 11.99 -2.31
CA ASN A 59 7.75 11.60 -1.77
C ASN A 59 7.31 10.23 -2.31
N LEU A 60 6.49 9.55 -1.52
CA LEU A 60 5.84 8.31 -1.88
C LEU A 60 4.38 8.59 -2.22
N TYR A 61 3.91 8.06 -3.35
CA TYR A 61 2.52 8.17 -3.77
C TYR A 61 1.98 6.78 -4.01
N SER A 62 0.73 6.52 -3.59
CA SER A 62 0.15 5.19 -3.72
C SER A 62 -1.34 5.18 -3.96
N ARG A 63 -1.81 4.06 -4.54
CA ARG A 63 -3.23 3.71 -4.66
C ARG A 63 -3.41 2.25 -4.24
N MET A 64 -4.37 2.01 -3.36
CA MET A 64 -4.72 0.65 -2.92
C MET A 64 -6.06 0.23 -3.51
N LEU A 65 -6.01 -0.81 -4.35
CA LEU A 65 -7.17 -1.36 -5.03
C LEU A 65 -7.40 -2.80 -4.58
N TYR A 66 -8.65 -3.14 -4.31
CA TYR A 66 -9.04 -4.46 -3.82
C TYR A 66 -10.38 -4.91 -4.40
N PHE A 67 -10.60 -6.21 -4.40
CA PHE A 67 -11.87 -6.79 -4.79
C PHE A 67 -12.75 -7.06 -3.57
N GLU A 68 -13.94 -6.52 -3.60
CA GLU A 68 -15.02 -6.84 -2.65
C GLU A 68 -16.29 -7.16 -3.43
N ASN A 69 -16.87 -8.33 -3.20
CA ASN A 69 -18.05 -8.83 -3.93
C ASN A 69 -17.87 -8.79 -5.46
N ASN A 70 -16.69 -9.15 -5.96
CA ASN A 70 -16.27 -9.10 -7.36
C ASN A 70 -16.27 -7.68 -7.99
N GLN A 71 -16.32 -6.65 -7.17
CA GLN A 71 -16.18 -5.26 -7.60
C GLN A 71 -14.82 -4.72 -7.18
N LEU A 72 -14.16 -4.04 -8.11
CA LEU A 72 -12.92 -3.33 -7.81
C LEU A 72 -13.24 -2.06 -7.04
N LYS A 73 -12.61 -1.90 -5.88
CA LYS A 73 -12.71 -0.72 -5.01
C LYS A 73 -11.35 -0.13 -4.72
N GLU A 74 -11.33 1.11 -4.30
CA GLU A 74 -10.13 1.82 -3.84
C GLU A 74 -10.29 2.25 -2.38
N ASP A 75 -9.24 2.09 -1.56
CA ASP A 75 -9.22 2.58 -0.19
C ASP A 75 -8.35 3.83 -0.05
N ALA A 76 -8.81 4.78 0.74
CA ALA A 76 -8.17 6.09 0.92
C ALA A 76 -6.93 6.06 1.81
N ALA A 77 -6.85 5.14 2.77
CA ALA A 77 -5.75 5.05 3.73
C ALA A 77 -5.63 3.64 4.30
N THR A 78 -4.63 2.88 3.87
CA THR A 78 -4.50 1.47 4.21
C THR A 78 -3.25 1.21 5.04
N GLY A 79 -3.39 1.15 6.36
CA GLY A 79 -2.27 0.90 7.28
C GLY A 79 -1.59 -0.45 7.04
N SER A 80 -2.36 -1.53 6.88
CA SER A 80 -1.84 -2.88 6.64
C SER A 80 -1.07 -3.01 5.32
N ALA A 81 -1.57 -2.40 4.22
CA ALA A 81 -0.82 -2.35 2.97
C ALA A 81 0.43 -1.47 3.07
N SER A 82 0.37 -0.41 3.86
CA SER A 82 1.51 0.48 4.12
C SER A 82 2.63 -0.22 4.87
N THR A 83 2.34 -1.14 5.82
CA THR A 83 3.37 -1.96 6.47
C THR A 83 4.06 -2.89 5.48
N CYS A 84 3.30 -3.49 4.54
CA CYS A 84 3.85 -4.32 3.47
C CYS A 84 4.72 -3.50 2.51
N LEU A 85 4.26 -2.31 2.10
CA LEU A 85 5.04 -1.42 1.25
C LEU A 85 6.32 -0.94 1.95
N GLN A 86 6.27 -0.63 3.24
CA GLN A 86 7.47 -0.25 3.99
C GLN A 86 8.47 -1.40 4.06
N ALA A 87 8.03 -2.63 4.34
CA ALA A 87 8.89 -3.81 4.31
C ALA A 87 9.54 -4.01 2.92
N TYR A 88 8.77 -3.81 1.87
CA TYR A 88 9.23 -3.86 0.49
C TYR A 88 10.30 -2.79 0.20
N LEU A 89 10.05 -1.53 0.60
CA LEU A 89 10.99 -0.44 0.42
C LEU A 89 12.29 -0.64 1.21
N LEU A 90 12.20 -1.18 2.43
CA LEU A 90 13.37 -1.52 3.25
C LEU A 90 14.22 -2.61 2.61
N ARG A 91 13.64 -3.47 1.79
CA ARG A 91 14.37 -4.51 1.09
C ARG A 91 14.98 -4.06 -0.23
N TYR A 92 14.29 -3.23 -1.00
CA TYR A 92 14.66 -2.94 -2.39
C TYR A 92 15.09 -1.49 -2.65
N TYR A 93 14.76 -0.57 -1.76
CA TYR A 93 15.06 0.86 -1.94
C TYR A 93 16.17 1.35 -1.00
N SER A 94 15.99 1.19 0.31
CA SER A 94 16.96 1.66 1.31
C SER A 94 16.82 0.88 2.61
N SER A 95 17.94 0.64 3.29
CA SER A 95 17.93 0.05 4.64
C SER A 95 17.34 0.95 5.73
N ASP A 96 17.12 2.23 5.42
CA ASP A 96 16.44 3.23 6.25
C ASP A 96 15.40 3.94 5.39
N VAL A 97 14.15 3.95 5.84
CA VAL A 97 13.02 4.56 5.14
C VAL A 97 12.29 5.50 6.07
N GLN A 98 12.37 6.79 5.77
CA GLN A 98 11.54 7.84 6.37
C GLN A 98 10.86 8.61 5.25
N LEU A 99 9.56 8.35 5.04
CA LEU A 99 8.80 8.90 3.93
C LEU A 99 7.39 9.28 4.38
N ILE A 100 6.78 10.19 3.63
CA ILE A 100 5.35 10.45 3.72
C ILE A 100 4.70 9.83 2.49
N ASN A 101 3.81 8.88 2.73
CA ASN A 101 3.02 8.26 1.68
C ASN A 101 1.71 9.04 1.47
N HIS A 102 1.50 9.49 0.24
CA HIS A 102 0.31 10.16 -0.22
C HIS A 102 -0.64 9.13 -0.84
N GLN A 103 -1.71 8.80 -0.13
CA GLN A 103 -2.74 7.87 -0.60
C GLN A 103 -4.11 8.56 -0.64
N GLY A 104 -5.01 8.11 -1.52
CA GLY A 104 -6.37 8.62 -1.62
C GLY A 104 -6.53 9.93 -2.39
N ASP A 105 -5.45 10.51 -2.89
CA ASP A 105 -5.49 11.77 -3.64
C ASP A 105 -6.38 11.64 -4.90
N TYR A 106 -6.32 10.50 -5.60
CA TYR A 106 -7.06 10.26 -6.85
C TYR A 106 -8.55 9.93 -6.66
N MET A 107 -8.96 9.61 -5.44
CA MET A 107 -10.37 9.41 -5.10
C MET A 107 -10.98 10.59 -4.33
N GLY A 108 -10.28 11.73 -4.24
CA GLY A 108 -10.74 12.93 -3.53
C GLY A 108 -10.74 12.81 -1.99
N ARG A 109 -10.00 11.85 -1.44
CA ARG A 109 -9.87 11.61 0.01
C ARG A 109 -8.39 11.56 0.42
N PRO A 110 -7.64 12.68 0.28
CA PRO A 110 -6.20 12.71 0.50
C PRO A 110 -5.83 12.29 1.92
N SER A 111 -4.95 11.32 2.04
CA SER A 111 -4.40 10.81 3.29
C SER A 111 -2.89 10.91 3.30
N ARG A 112 -2.31 11.09 4.48
CA ARG A 112 -0.86 11.12 4.71
C ARG A 112 -0.50 10.06 5.72
N ILE A 113 0.25 9.07 5.28
CA ILE A 113 0.71 7.95 6.09
C ILE A 113 2.21 8.11 6.27
N TYR A 114 2.66 8.17 7.51
CA TYR A 114 4.06 8.38 7.86
C TYR A 114 4.75 7.03 7.99
N PHE A 115 5.82 6.84 7.23
CA PHE A 115 6.69 5.68 7.26
C PHE A 115 7.96 6.03 8.03
N ASP A 116 8.30 5.22 9.02
CA ASP A 116 9.56 5.29 9.75
C ASP A 116 10.03 3.88 10.05
N GLY A 117 11.18 3.47 9.51
CA GLY A 117 11.65 2.11 9.72
C GLY A 117 13.05 1.86 9.19
N ASN A 118 13.60 0.75 9.63
CA ASN A 118 14.91 0.30 9.20
C ASN A 118 14.99 -1.23 9.05
N CYS A 119 16.01 -1.68 8.32
CA CYS A 119 16.37 -3.10 8.21
C CYS A 119 17.83 -3.28 8.58
N ARG A 120 18.08 -4.08 9.62
CA ARG A 120 19.42 -4.44 10.09
C ARG A 120 19.53 -5.94 10.24
N ASN A 121 20.52 -6.56 9.58
CA ASN A 121 20.74 -8.02 9.65
C ASN A 121 19.47 -8.84 9.36
N ASN A 122 18.70 -8.48 8.34
CA ASN A 122 17.39 -9.06 7.99
C ASN A 122 16.29 -8.87 9.05
N ASN A 123 16.51 -8.08 10.09
CA ASN A 123 15.47 -7.69 11.02
C ASN A 123 14.84 -6.37 10.53
N PHE A 124 13.53 -6.39 10.31
CA PHE A 124 12.75 -5.25 9.86
C PHE A 124 12.09 -4.59 11.07
N GLU A 125 12.38 -3.32 11.29
CA GLU A 125 11.62 -2.45 12.17
C GLU A 125 10.71 -1.58 11.32
N ILE A 126 9.39 -1.74 11.49
CA ILE A 126 8.38 -1.08 10.66
C ILE A 126 7.47 -0.27 11.57
N LYS A 127 7.38 1.03 11.30
CA LYS A 127 6.49 1.96 12.00
C LYS A 127 5.66 2.73 10.98
N ILE A 128 4.35 2.60 11.10
CA ILE A 128 3.38 3.33 10.29
C ILE A 128 2.55 4.21 11.21
N GLY A 129 2.40 5.47 10.84
CA GLY A 129 1.63 6.44 11.60
C GLY A 129 0.73 7.30 10.73
N GLY A 130 -0.21 7.96 11.38
CA GLY A 130 -1.11 8.91 10.73
C GLY A 130 -1.66 9.92 11.74
N LYS A 131 -2.24 11.01 11.23
CA LYS A 131 -2.98 11.94 12.08
C LYS A 131 -4.35 11.35 12.39
N THR A 132 -4.72 11.38 13.66
CA THR A 132 -6.05 10.97 14.13
C THR A 132 -6.79 12.17 14.70
N GLN A 133 -8.12 12.15 14.59
CA GLN A 133 -8.99 13.12 15.22
C GLN A 133 -9.92 12.41 16.18
N PHE A 134 -9.98 12.87 17.43
CA PHE A 134 -10.94 12.38 18.41
C PHE A 134 -12.33 12.86 18.02
N ILE A 135 -13.27 11.92 17.84
CA ILE A 135 -14.64 12.23 17.43
C ILE A 135 -15.63 11.92 18.57
N ALA A 136 -15.48 10.78 19.25
CA ALA A 136 -16.40 10.33 20.28
C ALA A 136 -15.74 9.37 21.27
N LYS A 137 -16.30 9.29 22.47
CA LYS A 137 -16.01 8.28 23.49
C LYS A 137 -17.29 7.58 23.90
N GLY A 138 -17.25 6.27 24.08
CA GLY A 138 -18.37 5.45 24.55
C GLY A 138 -17.88 4.33 25.46
N GLU A 139 -18.81 3.74 26.21
CA GLU A 139 -18.60 2.56 27.03
C GLU A 139 -19.40 1.40 26.45
N TRP A 140 -18.85 0.20 26.51
CA TRP A 140 -19.50 -1.04 26.07
C TRP A 140 -19.72 -1.91 27.29
N GLU A 141 -20.96 -2.38 27.48
CA GLU A 141 -21.26 -3.45 28.41
C GLU A 141 -21.25 -4.78 27.62
N VAL A 142 -20.49 -5.76 28.12
CA VAL A 142 -20.38 -7.11 27.55
C VAL A 142 -20.97 -8.12 28.52
#